data_00b455b6f46d764cafeb49778d8955e5
#
_entry.id   00b455b6f46d764cafeb49778d8955e5
#
_cell.length_a   1.000
_cell.length_b   1.000
_cell.length_c   1.000
_cell.angle_alpha   90.00
_cell.angle_beta   90.00
_cell.angle_gamma   90.00
#
_symmetry.space_group_name_H-M   'P 1'
#
loop_
_entity.id
_entity.type
_entity.pdbx_description
1 polymer ?
#
loop_
_entity_poly.entity_id
_entity_poly.type
_entity_poly.pdbx_seq_one_letter_code
_entity_poly.pdbx_strand_id
1 'polypeptide(L)'
;MIRKLPTMTVIGIAALGAAAAHAEDRLPTIPPAQYSVEQKQAAMEFEAARKTPVFGPFEPMMHSPQLMSDARAMGDYLRFKSSIGNTLSELTILMTAREWTQEFEWSYHYPIAVKAGLRQELVDALALGKRPAGMSPDEEIVYNFTNELLKKKQVSDATFERAKARFGTKGVVDMAGISGYYTFLAMQLNMANYQTIVKDGKPLPPLTAR
;
A
#
# COMPACT_ATOMS: atom_id res chain seq x y z
N MET A 1 7.43 67.08 43.19
CA MET A 1 7.75 66.39 41.94
C MET A 1 7.43 64.94 42.14
N ILE A 2 6.32 64.48 41.61
CA ILE A 2 5.87 63.09 41.73
C ILE A 2 6.06 62.43 40.33
N ARG A 3 7.01 61.50 40.20
CA ARG A 3 7.27 60.74 38.97
C ARG A 3 6.20 59.64 38.82
N LYS A 4 5.42 59.68 37.73
CA LYS A 4 4.50 58.57 37.29
C LYS A 4 5.31 57.46 36.63
N LEU A 5 5.19 56.26 37.14
CA LEU A 5 5.66 55.00 36.44
C LEU A 5 4.75 54.65 35.31
N PRO A 6 5.27 54.13 34.22
CA PRO A 6 4.43 53.63 33.11
C PRO A 6 3.86 52.25 33.43
N THR A 7 2.57 52.07 33.14
CA THR A 7 1.84 50.80 33.25
C THR A 7 2.25 49.90 32.08
N MET A 8 2.82 48.75 32.37
CA MET A 8 3.20 47.74 31.40
C MET A 8 1.96 46.87 31.05
N THR A 9 1.45 47.04 29.86
CA THR A 9 0.35 46.18 29.35
C THR A 9 0.93 44.84 28.88
N VAL A 10 0.60 43.77 29.59
CA VAL A 10 0.94 42.40 29.18
C VAL A 10 -0.07 41.94 28.13
N ILE A 11 0.37 41.82 26.88
CA ILE A 11 -0.41 41.23 25.81
C ILE A 11 -0.28 39.71 25.95
N GLY A 12 -1.36 39.07 26.42
CA GLY A 12 -1.45 37.62 26.48
C GLY A 12 -1.61 37.05 25.05
N ILE A 13 -0.60 36.33 24.57
CA ILE A 13 -0.70 35.55 23.32
C ILE A 13 -1.50 34.30 23.66
N ALA A 14 -2.75 34.26 23.24
CA ALA A 14 -3.55 33.03 23.23
C ALA A 14 -2.98 32.10 22.16
N ALA A 15 -2.29 31.05 22.56
CA ALA A 15 -1.93 29.96 21.64
C ALA A 15 -3.21 29.22 21.27
N LEU A 16 -3.72 29.45 20.06
CA LEU A 16 -4.72 28.55 19.45
C LEU A 16 -4.01 27.21 19.20
N GLY A 17 -4.27 26.25 20.05
CA GLY A 17 -3.96 24.86 19.80
C GLY A 17 -4.79 24.40 18.60
N ALA A 18 -4.17 24.27 17.44
CA ALA A 18 -4.78 23.56 16.32
C ALA A 18 -4.96 22.10 16.75
N ALA A 19 -6.19 21.73 17.12
CA ALA A 19 -6.55 20.33 17.24
C ALA A 19 -6.30 19.72 15.85
N ALA A 20 -5.37 18.75 15.78
CA ALA A 20 -5.22 17.94 14.58
C ALA A 20 -6.58 17.26 14.35
N ALA A 21 -7.33 17.74 13.36
CA ALA A 21 -8.53 17.03 12.92
C ALA A 21 -8.05 15.66 12.45
N HIS A 22 -8.47 14.59 13.14
CA HIS A 22 -8.28 13.25 12.64
C HIS A 22 -8.98 13.21 11.28
N ALA A 23 -8.21 12.88 10.25
CA ALA A 23 -8.76 12.72 8.92
C ALA A 23 -9.74 11.55 8.96
N GLU A 24 -11.02 11.79 8.62
CA GLU A 24 -12.05 10.76 8.59
C GLU A 24 -12.06 10.04 7.23
N ASP A 25 -12.49 8.78 7.23
CA ASP A 25 -12.74 8.04 6.01
C ASP A 25 -13.79 8.78 5.15
N ARG A 26 -13.45 9.08 3.90
CA ARG A 26 -14.38 9.71 2.96
C ARG A 26 -15.47 8.76 2.48
N LEU A 27 -15.18 7.47 2.50
CA LEU A 27 -16.12 6.39 2.18
C LEU A 27 -16.21 5.45 3.39
N PRO A 28 -17.07 5.75 4.38
CA PRO A 28 -17.24 4.90 5.54
C PRO A 28 -17.66 3.49 5.14
N THR A 29 -17.18 2.50 5.88
CA THR A 29 -17.55 1.10 5.70
C THR A 29 -19.08 0.94 5.76
N ILE A 30 -19.67 0.33 4.74
CA ILE A 30 -21.11 0.05 4.70
C ILE A 30 -21.39 -1.13 5.64
N PRO A 31 -22.24 -0.96 6.66
CA PRO A 31 -22.62 -2.07 7.53
C PRO A 31 -23.28 -3.21 6.73
N PRO A 32 -22.95 -4.49 7.00
CA PRO A 32 -23.52 -5.63 6.25
C PRO A 32 -25.05 -5.67 6.22
N ALA A 33 -25.70 -5.15 7.27
CA ALA A 33 -27.16 -5.05 7.34
C ALA A 33 -27.76 -4.07 6.31
N GLN A 34 -26.93 -3.14 5.79
CA GLN A 34 -27.33 -2.13 4.81
C GLN A 34 -26.91 -2.48 3.37
N TYR A 35 -26.30 -3.63 3.15
CA TYR A 35 -25.89 -4.05 1.82
C TYR A 35 -27.08 -4.19 0.86
N SER A 36 -26.92 -3.65 -0.35
CA SER A 36 -27.80 -3.97 -1.47
C SER A 36 -27.72 -5.45 -1.85
N VAL A 37 -28.55 -5.88 -2.78
CA VAL A 37 -28.51 -7.27 -3.27
C VAL A 37 -27.16 -7.57 -3.91
N GLU A 38 -26.64 -6.66 -4.73
CA GLU A 38 -25.35 -6.79 -5.42
C GLU A 38 -24.18 -6.77 -4.43
N GLN A 39 -24.24 -5.93 -3.41
CA GLN A 39 -23.23 -5.87 -2.34
C GLN A 39 -23.21 -7.16 -1.50
N LYS A 40 -24.38 -7.71 -1.17
CA LYS A 40 -24.47 -9.00 -0.48
C LYS A 40 -23.84 -10.12 -1.30
N GLN A 41 -24.15 -10.18 -2.59
CA GLN A 41 -23.58 -11.19 -3.49
C GLN A 41 -22.05 -11.05 -3.56
N ALA A 42 -21.55 -9.85 -3.79
CA ALA A 42 -20.11 -9.59 -3.87
C ALA A 42 -19.38 -9.92 -2.54
N ALA A 43 -19.96 -9.59 -1.40
CA ALA A 43 -19.41 -9.92 -0.08
C ALA A 43 -19.38 -11.43 0.16
N MET A 44 -20.44 -12.16 -0.20
CA MET A 44 -20.48 -13.62 -0.10
C MET A 44 -19.42 -14.29 -0.97
N GLU A 45 -19.24 -13.83 -2.21
CA GLU A 45 -18.19 -14.33 -3.11
C GLU A 45 -16.78 -14.04 -2.58
N PHE A 46 -16.58 -12.84 -2.00
CA PHE A 46 -15.33 -12.49 -1.34
C PHE A 46 -15.01 -13.43 -0.18
N GLU A 47 -15.97 -13.63 0.72
CA GLU A 47 -15.82 -14.51 1.89
C GLU A 47 -15.60 -15.97 1.48
N ALA A 48 -16.31 -16.43 0.47
CA ALA A 48 -16.13 -17.79 -0.08
C ALA A 48 -14.69 -17.99 -0.61
N ALA A 49 -14.11 -16.98 -1.27
CA ALA A 49 -12.77 -17.03 -1.84
C ALA A 49 -11.66 -16.82 -0.80
N ARG A 50 -11.81 -15.83 0.08
CA ARG A 50 -10.75 -15.36 1.00
C ARG A 50 -10.86 -15.93 2.42
N LYS A 51 -11.98 -16.57 2.78
CA LYS A 51 -12.29 -17.11 4.12
C LYS A 51 -12.25 -16.05 5.23
N THR A 52 -12.57 -14.82 4.88
CA THR A 52 -12.66 -13.66 5.76
C THR A 52 -13.69 -12.68 5.22
N PRO A 53 -14.35 -11.87 6.07
CA PRO A 53 -15.20 -10.77 5.59
C PRO A 53 -14.43 -9.79 4.68
N VAL A 54 -15.16 -8.94 3.97
CA VAL A 54 -14.57 -7.85 3.17
C VAL A 54 -13.72 -6.96 4.08
N PHE A 55 -12.52 -6.60 3.64
CA PHE A 55 -11.59 -5.79 4.44
C PHE A 55 -10.66 -4.97 3.53
N GLY A 56 -10.00 -3.98 4.11
CA GLY A 56 -8.95 -3.19 3.47
C GLY A 56 -9.44 -2.47 2.21
N PRO A 57 -8.69 -2.52 1.10
CA PRO A 57 -9.04 -1.79 -0.12
C PRO A 57 -10.39 -2.22 -0.71
N PHE A 58 -10.91 -3.37 -0.33
CA PHE A 58 -12.19 -3.88 -0.80
C PHE A 58 -13.39 -3.21 -0.09
N GLU A 59 -13.21 -2.65 1.10
CA GLU A 59 -14.29 -1.94 1.80
C GLU A 59 -14.77 -0.69 1.05
N PRO A 60 -13.90 0.27 0.64
CA PRO A 60 -14.36 1.37 -0.19
C PRO A 60 -14.87 0.93 -1.57
N MET A 61 -14.34 -0.18 -2.12
CA MET A 61 -14.84 -0.72 -3.38
C MET A 61 -16.24 -1.36 -3.28
N MET A 62 -16.78 -1.62 -2.07
CA MET A 62 -18.17 -2.05 -1.91
C MET A 62 -19.21 -1.03 -2.43
N HIS A 63 -18.81 0.22 -2.63
CA HIS A 63 -19.64 1.21 -3.35
C HIS A 63 -19.73 0.93 -4.86
N SER A 64 -18.90 0.03 -5.39
CA SER A 64 -18.92 -0.48 -6.77
C SER A 64 -18.70 -2.00 -6.74
N PRO A 65 -19.70 -2.80 -6.36
CA PRO A 65 -19.53 -4.23 -6.04
C PRO A 65 -18.98 -5.06 -7.20
N GLN A 66 -19.31 -4.73 -8.46
CA GLN A 66 -18.71 -5.40 -9.61
C GLN A 66 -17.20 -5.14 -9.70
N LEU A 67 -16.77 -3.87 -9.54
CA LEU A 67 -15.35 -3.53 -9.52
C LEU A 67 -14.60 -4.26 -8.38
N MET A 68 -15.23 -4.36 -7.21
CA MET A 68 -14.67 -5.10 -6.07
C MET A 68 -14.47 -6.59 -6.40
N SER A 69 -15.46 -7.23 -7.03
CA SER A 69 -15.38 -8.65 -7.42
C SER A 69 -14.30 -8.89 -8.48
N ASP A 70 -14.19 -8.04 -9.48
CA ASP A 70 -13.18 -8.14 -10.53
C ASP A 70 -11.77 -7.89 -9.97
N ALA A 71 -11.61 -6.88 -9.12
CA ALA A 71 -10.36 -6.59 -8.43
C ALA A 71 -9.93 -7.75 -7.52
N ARG A 72 -10.84 -8.34 -6.76
CA ARG A 72 -10.56 -9.53 -5.95
C ARG A 72 -10.07 -10.68 -6.80
N ALA A 73 -10.75 -10.98 -7.90
CA ALA A 73 -10.37 -12.09 -8.79
C ALA A 73 -8.97 -11.89 -9.40
N MET A 74 -8.65 -10.67 -9.84
CA MET A 74 -7.30 -10.31 -10.30
C MET A 74 -6.26 -10.48 -9.18
N GLY A 75 -6.58 -9.99 -7.97
CA GLY A 75 -5.69 -10.11 -6.82
C GLY A 75 -5.45 -11.56 -6.40
N ASP A 76 -6.45 -12.43 -6.48
CA ASP A 76 -6.30 -13.86 -6.17
C ASP A 76 -5.31 -14.54 -7.12
N TYR A 77 -5.35 -14.18 -8.39
CA TYR A 77 -4.37 -14.68 -9.36
C TYR A 77 -2.96 -14.14 -9.07
N LEU A 78 -2.80 -12.84 -8.97
CA LEU A 78 -1.50 -12.18 -8.84
C LEU A 78 -0.77 -12.54 -7.52
N ARG A 79 -1.51 -12.70 -6.42
CA ARG A 79 -0.91 -13.06 -5.13
C ARG A 79 -0.56 -14.53 -5.00
N PHE A 80 -1.43 -15.43 -5.50
CA PHE A 80 -1.35 -16.85 -5.16
C PHE A 80 -0.96 -17.74 -6.34
N LYS A 81 -0.98 -17.22 -7.58
CA LYS A 81 -0.74 -17.99 -8.81
C LYS A 81 0.28 -17.33 -9.75
N SER A 82 0.87 -16.22 -9.33
CA SER A 82 1.92 -15.54 -10.08
C SER A 82 3.12 -16.47 -10.31
N SER A 83 3.70 -16.41 -11.51
CA SER A 83 4.82 -17.24 -11.90
C SER A 83 6.17 -16.84 -11.29
N ILE A 84 6.25 -15.67 -10.65
CA ILE A 84 7.46 -15.23 -9.95
C ILE A 84 7.56 -15.76 -8.50
N GLY A 85 6.50 -16.39 -8.01
CA GLY A 85 6.44 -16.93 -6.66
C GLY A 85 6.11 -15.88 -5.58
N ASN A 86 5.72 -16.39 -4.41
CA ASN A 86 5.16 -15.55 -3.36
C ASN A 86 6.15 -14.52 -2.80
N THR A 87 7.39 -14.92 -2.52
CA THR A 87 8.43 -14.03 -1.96
C THR A 87 8.68 -12.81 -2.85
N LEU A 88 8.83 -13.03 -4.16
CA LEU A 88 9.10 -11.95 -5.11
C LEU A 88 7.84 -11.13 -5.42
N SER A 89 6.65 -11.73 -5.33
CA SER A 89 5.39 -11.01 -5.39
C SER A 89 5.27 -10.03 -4.22
N GLU A 90 5.58 -10.46 -2.98
CA GLU A 90 5.56 -9.59 -1.80
C GLU A 90 6.62 -8.48 -1.89
N LEU A 91 7.80 -8.73 -2.48
CA LEU A 91 8.77 -7.68 -2.77
C LEU A 91 8.18 -6.59 -3.67
N THR A 92 7.52 -6.98 -4.76
CA THR A 92 6.86 -6.05 -5.69
C THR A 92 5.73 -5.27 -5.00
N ILE A 93 4.94 -5.94 -4.16
CA ILE A 93 3.86 -5.34 -3.38
C ILE A 93 4.39 -4.25 -2.44
N LEU A 94 5.40 -4.57 -1.62
CA LEU A 94 5.98 -3.62 -0.67
C LEU A 94 6.63 -2.42 -1.37
N MET A 95 7.30 -2.63 -2.49
CA MET A 95 7.85 -1.54 -3.30
C MET A 95 6.75 -0.61 -3.81
N THR A 96 5.63 -1.17 -4.25
CA THR A 96 4.48 -0.40 -4.72
C THR A 96 3.81 0.35 -3.57
N ALA A 97 3.57 -0.31 -2.43
CA ALA A 97 3.03 0.31 -1.23
C ALA A 97 3.90 1.50 -0.75
N ARG A 98 5.24 1.34 -0.77
CA ARG A 98 6.19 2.42 -0.45
C ARG A 98 6.12 3.57 -1.45
N GLU A 99 6.04 3.27 -2.74
CA GLU A 99 5.93 4.31 -3.78
C GLU A 99 4.70 5.20 -3.59
N TRP A 100 3.57 4.58 -3.26
CA TRP A 100 2.30 5.26 -3.00
C TRP A 100 2.18 5.81 -1.59
N THR A 101 3.16 5.57 -0.71
CA THR A 101 3.09 5.89 0.72
C THR A 101 1.77 5.39 1.35
N GLN A 102 1.39 4.16 0.96
CA GLN A 102 0.14 3.57 1.38
C GLN A 102 0.35 2.72 2.64
N GLU A 103 -0.11 3.27 3.78
CA GLU A 103 0.12 2.72 5.12
C GLU A 103 -0.54 1.36 5.31
N PHE A 104 -1.79 1.20 4.89
CA PHE A 104 -2.52 -0.06 5.06
C PHE A 104 -1.85 -1.21 4.29
N GLU A 105 -1.54 -1.02 3.01
CA GLU A 105 -0.89 -2.05 2.18
C GLU A 105 0.49 -2.42 2.73
N TRP A 106 1.26 -1.42 3.15
CA TRP A 106 2.55 -1.67 3.78
C TRP A 106 2.41 -2.49 5.06
N SER A 107 1.59 -2.02 6.00
CA SER A 107 1.43 -2.67 7.32
C SER A 107 0.87 -4.08 7.20
N TYR A 108 -0.03 -4.31 6.25
CA TYR A 108 -0.62 -5.63 6.01
C TYR A 108 0.37 -6.60 5.37
N HIS A 109 1.14 -6.14 4.39
CA HIS A 109 2.06 -7.01 3.62
C HIS A 109 3.43 -7.19 4.27
N TYR A 110 3.86 -6.31 5.16
CA TYR A 110 5.15 -6.42 5.86
C TYR A 110 5.35 -7.79 6.54
N PRO A 111 4.47 -8.23 7.45
CA PRO A 111 4.65 -9.53 8.12
C PRO A 111 4.52 -10.70 7.13
N ILE A 112 3.69 -10.58 6.10
CA ILE A 112 3.53 -11.61 5.07
C ILE A 112 4.83 -11.76 4.26
N ALA A 113 5.45 -10.67 3.87
CA ALA A 113 6.70 -10.65 3.12
C ALA A 113 7.86 -11.30 3.90
N VAL A 114 8.00 -10.97 5.19
CA VAL A 114 9.01 -11.59 6.06
C VAL A 114 8.73 -13.09 6.22
N LYS A 115 7.47 -13.48 6.44
CA LYS A 115 7.08 -14.90 6.53
C LYS A 115 7.28 -15.64 5.19
N ALA A 116 7.14 -14.95 4.06
CA ALA A 116 7.39 -15.51 2.73
C ALA A 116 8.89 -15.67 2.41
N GLY A 117 9.78 -15.20 3.28
CA GLY A 117 11.23 -15.38 3.16
C GLY A 117 12.02 -14.14 2.77
N LEU A 118 11.40 -12.96 2.64
CA LEU A 118 12.18 -11.72 2.52
C LEU A 118 12.89 -11.42 3.84
N ARG A 119 14.18 -11.11 3.75
CA ARG A 119 14.96 -10.73 4.93
C ARG A 119 14.47 -9.38 5.47
N GLN A 120 14.37 -9.30 6.78
CA GLN A 120 13.85 -8.12 7.46
C GLN A 120 14.65 -6.85 7.11
N GLU A 121 15.98 -6.94 7.03
CA GLU A 121 16.85 -5.80 6.68
C GLU A 121 16.58 -5.28 5.27
N LEU A 122 16.20 -6.18 4.34
CA LEU A 122 15.78 -5.79 2.99
C LEU A 122 14.48 -4.99 3.06
N VAL A 123 13.49 -5.49 3.78
CA VAL A 123 12.19 -4.83 3.91
C VAL A 123 12.33 -3.49 4.65
N ASP A 124 13.17 -3.42 5.69
CA ASP A 124 13.44 -2.19 6.43
C ASP A 124 14.13 -1.13 5.56
N ALA A 125 15.02 -1.54 4.65
CA ALA A 125 15.61 -0.61 3.68
C ALA A 125 14.57 -0.06 2.69
N LEU A 126 13.64 -0.91 2.22
CA LEU A 126 12.51 -0.46 1.38
C LEU A 126 11.63 0.55 2.12
N ALA A 127 11.34 0.32 3.41
CA ALA A 127 10.57 1.24 4.24
C ALA A 127 11.14 2.65 4.23
N LEU A 128 12.46 2.77 4.20
CA LEU A 128 13.18 4.04 4.14
C LEU A 128 13.35 4.60 2.71
N GLY A 129 12.76 3.96 1.71
CA GLY A 129 12.92 4.34 0.31
C GLY A 129 14.33 4.10 -0.24
N LYS A 130 15.12 3.25 0.43
CA LYS A 130 16.51 2.94 0.05
C LYS A 130 16.57 1.65 -0.77
N ARG A 131 17.56 1.58 -1.66
CA ARG A 131 17.89 0.31 -2.31
C ARG A 131 18.45 -0.67 -1.27
N PRO A 132 17.86 -1.87 -1.11
CA PRO A 132 18.39 -2.86 -0.19
C PRO A 132 19.77 -3.36 -0.61
N ALA A 133 20.62 -3.66 0.38
CA ALA A 133 21.88 -4.34 0.16
C ALA A 133 21.72 -5.86 0.19
N GLY A 134 22.61 -6.58 -0.49
CA GLY A 134 22.71 -8.04 -0.43
C GLY A 134 21.48 -8.78 -0.96
N MET A 135 20.74 -8.20 -1.90
CA MET A 135 19.66 -8.89 -2.61
C MET A 135 20.20 -10.13 -3.32
N SER A 136 19.43 -11.21 -3.34
CA SER A 136 19.68 -12.34 -4.22
C SER A 136 19.57 -11.90 -5.70
N PRO A 137 20.12 -12.69 -6.65
CA PRO A 137 19.99 -12.37 -8.07
C PRO A 137 18.53 -12.17 -8.53
N ASP A 138 17.61 -12.98 -8.01
CA ASP A 138 16.19 -12.88 -8.36
C ASP A 138 15.52 -11.64 -7.75
N GLU A 139 15.81 -11.34 -6.48
CA GLU A 139 15.34 -10.11 -5.83
C GLU A 139 15.87 -8.87 -6.55
N GLU A 140 17.12 -8.88 -6.99
CA GLU A 140 17.71 -7.75 -7.73
C GLU A 140 17.03 -7.52 -9.08
N ILE A 141 16.72 -8.58 -9.82
CA ILE A 141 15.99 -8.49 -11.09
C ILE A 141 14.60 -7.88 -10.87
N VAL A 142 13.86 -8.41 -9.89
CA VAL A 142 12.50 -7.92 -9.56
C VAL A 142 12.55 -6.49 -9.05
N TYR A 143 13.51 -6.16 -8.18
CA TYR A 143 13.71 -4.80 -7.68
C TYR A 143 13.96 -3.81 -8.83
N ASN A 144 14.89 -4.11 -9.72
CA ASN A 144 15.23 -3.21 -10.83
C ASN A 144 14.04 -3.01 -11.77
N PHE A 145 13.35 -4.09 -12.14
CA PHE A 145 12.15 -4.04 -12.98
C PHE A 145 11.05 -3.18 -12.35
N THR A 146 10.71 -3.47 -11.11
CA THR A 146 9.65 -2.77 -10.38
C THR A 146 10.01 -1.31 -10.16
N ASN A 147 11.27 -1.02 -9.78
CA ASN A 147 11.72 0.35 -9.55
C ASN A 147 11.69 1.19 -10.83
N GLU A 148 12.14 0.65 -11.97
CA GLU A 148 12.04 1.36 -13.25
C GLU A 148 10.58 1.61 -13.63
N LEU A 149 9.74 0.58 -13.55
CA LEU A 149 8.33 0.71 -13.89
C LEU A 149 7.60 1.76 -13.03
N LEU A 150 7.83 1.74 -11.70
CA LEU A 150 7.18 2.67 -10.79
C LEU A 150 7.73 4.10 -10.87
N LYS A 151 9.05 4.27 -11.03
CA LYS A 151 9.69 5.60 -11.03
C LYS A 151 9.73 6.25 -12.40
N LYS A 152 10.07 5.47 -13.45
CA LYS A 152 10.25 5.97 -14.82
C LYS A 152 9.01 5.76 -15.69
N LYS A 153 8.00 4.99 -15.20
CA LYS A 153 6.80 4.57 -15.95
C LYS A 153 7.13 3.74 -17.19
N GLN A 154 8.32 3.20 -17.24
CA GLN A 154 8.88 2.42 -18.35
C GLN A 154 9.98 1.50 -17.83
N VAL A 155 10.18 0.36 -18.46
CA VAL A 155 11.29 -0.56 -18.20
C VAL A 155 12.27 -0.49 -19.37
N SER A 156 13.57 -0.39 -19.08
CA SER A 156 14.61 -0.42 -20.09
C SER A 156 14.74 -1.81 -20.72
N ASP A 157 15.21 -1.88 -22.00
CA ASP A 157 15.40 -3.14 -22.70
C ASP A 157 16.32 -4.10 -21.93
N ALA A 158 17.41 -3.58 -21.36
CA ALA A 158 18.35 -4.39 -20.58
C ALA A 158 17.69 -5.01 -19.34
N THR A 159 16.87 -4.25 -18.61
CA THR A 159 16.12 -4.74 -17.44
C THR A 159 15.03 -5.73 -17.88
N PHE A 160 14.32 -5.43 -18.96
CA PHE A 160 13.29 -6.30 -19.52
C PHE A 160 13.88 -7.67 -19.95
N GLU A 161 14.97 -7.68 -20.72
CA GLU A 161 15.56 -8.94 -21.20
C GLU A 161 16.13 -9.78 -20.05
N ARG A 162 16.72 -9.16 -19.02
CA ARG A 162 17.16 -9.88 -17.81
C ARG A 162 15.97 -10.53 -17.08
N ALA A 163 14.86 -9.80 -16.89
CA ALA A 163 13.67 -10.31 -16.24
C ALA A 163 13.03 -11.44 -17.07
N LYS A 164 12.92 -11.27 -18.39
CA LYS A 164 12.37 -12.26 -19.31
C LYS A 164 13.23 -13.53 -19.37
N ALA A 165 14.57 -13.39 -19.39
CA ALA A 165 15.48 -14.53 -19.39
C ALA A 165 15.31 -15.38 -18.11
N ARG A 166 15.04 -14.73 -16.96
CA ARG A 166 14.92 -15.42 -15.67
C ARG A 166 13.50 -15.97 -15.40
N PHE A 167 12.45 -15.19 -15.70
CA PHE A 167 11.07 -15.51 -15.30
C PHE A 167 10.15 -15.81 -16.49
N GLY A 168 10.68 -15.73 -17.71
CA GLY A 168 9.89 -15.89 -18.94
C GLY A 168 8.93 -14.70 -19.20
N THR A 169 8.27 -14.74 -20.34
CA THR A 169 7.29 -13.70 -20.73
C THR A 169 6.15 -13.57 -19.72
N LYS A 170 5.66 -14.72 -19.21
CA LYS A 170 4.60 -14.74 -18.19
C LYS A 170 5.03 -14.01 -16.92
N GLY A 171 6.26 -14.23 -16.42
CA GLY A 171 6.77 -13.58 -15.21
C GLY A 171 6.90 -12.07 -15.36
N VAL A 172 7.33 -11.59 -16.52
CA VAL A 172 7.38 -10.15 -16.82
C VAL A 172 5.99 -9.52 -16.78
N VAL A 173 5.00 -10.18 -17.38
CA VAL A 173 3.60 -9.71 -17.37
C VAL A 173 3.04 -9.74 -15.95
N ASP A 174 3.30 -10.81 -15.17
CA ASP A 174 2.85 -10.93 -13.79
C ASP A 174 3.47 -9.82 -12.89
N MET A 175 4.76 -9.49 -13.04
CA MET A 175 5.41 -8.40 -12.29
C MET A 175 4.76 -7.05 -12.58
N ALA A 176 4.51 -6.75 -13.85
CA ALA A 176 3.81 -5.53 -14.24
C ALA A 176 2.36 -5.52 -13.71
N GLY A 177 1.69 -6.68 -13.77
CA GLY A 177 0.36 -6.88 -13.22
C GLY A 177 0.29 -6.62 -11.72
N ILE A 178 1.23 -7.16 -10.93
CA ILE A 178 1.29 -6.93 -9.47
C ILE A 178 1.50 -5.43 -9.19
N SER A 179 2.46 -4.79 -9.86
CA SER A 179 2.73 -3.35 -9.68
C SER A 179 1.50 -2.49 -10.00
N GLY A 180 0.82 -2.79 -11.12
CA GLY A 180 -0.40 -2.07 -11.55
C GLY A 180 -1.57 -2.30 -10.59
N TYR A 181 -1.78 -3.55 -10.17
CA TYR A 181 -2.86 -3.91 -9.25
C TYR A 181 -2.70 -3.22 -7.89
N TYR A 182 -1.51 -3.28 -7.28
CA TYR A 182 -1.28 -2.61 -6.00
C TYR A 182 -1.23 -1.08 -6.10
N THR A 183 -0.86 -0.53 -7.25
CA THR A 183 -1.08 0.88 -7.57
C THR A 183 -2.57 1.23 -7.56
N PHE A 184 -3.41 0.40 -8.20
CA PHE A 184 -4.87 0.58 -8.19
C PHE A 184 -5.44 0.49 -6.77
N LEU A 185 -5.04 -0.52 -5.95
CA LEU A 185 -5.50 -0.63 -4.56
C LEU A 185 -5.07 0.58 -3.72
N ALA A 186 -3.81 1.03 -3.86
CA ALA A 186 -3.33 2.22 -3.18
C ALA A 186 -4.13 3.49 -3.56
N MET A 187 -4.50 3.63 -4.84
CA MET A 187 -5.37 4.72 -5.29
C MET A 187 -6.75 4.67 -4.62
N GLN A 188 -7.36 3.48 -4.49
CA GLN A 188 -8.67 3.32 -3.83
C GLN A 188 -8.59 3.73 -2.36
N LEU A 189 -7.58 3.26 -1.63
CA LEU A 189 -7.38 3.59 -0.23
C LEU A 189 -7.06 5.08 -0.01
N ASN A 190 -6.17 5.65 -0.84
CA ASN A 190 -5.81 7.06 -0.74
C ASN A 190 -6.98 7.98 -1.12
N MET A 191 -7.77 7.63 -2.14
CA MET A 191 -8.98 8.35 -2.53
C MET A 191 -10.01 8.34 -1.40
N ALA A 192 -10.22 7.17 -0.78
CA ALA A 192 -11.15 7.01 0.34
C ALA A 192 -10.63 7.63 1.65
N ASN A 193 -9.36 8.04 1.71
CA ASN A 193 -8.69 8.45 2.95
C ASN A 193 -8.84 7.40 4.06
N TYR A 194 -8.62 6.14 3.69
CA TYR A 194 -8.87 4.98 4.53
C TYR A 194 -7.95 4.96 5.76
N GLN A 195 -8.55 4.96 6.96
CA GLN A 195 -7.85 5.16 8.23
C GLN A 195 -7.71 3.87 9.08
N THR A 196 -8.19 2.74 8.57
CA THR A 196 -8.10 1.49 9.33
C THR A 196 -6.65 1.08 9.55
N ILE A 197 -6.29 0.86 10.81
CA ILE A 197 -4.96 0.40 11.21
C ILE A 197 -4.94 -1.13 11.20
N VAL A 198 -3.91 -1.69 10.60
CA VAL A 198 -3.67 -3.14 10.61
C VAL A 198 -3.18 -3.54 11.99
N LYS A 199 -3.93 -4.42 12.66
CA LYS A 199 -3.52 -4.99 13.96
C LYS A 199 -2.19 -5.74 13.78
N ASP A 200 -1.23 -5.46 14.65
CA ASP A 200 0.11 -6.04 14.64
C ASP A 200 0.92 -5.72 13.35
N GLY A 201 0.45 -4.79 12.54
CA GLY A 201 1.15 -4.29 11.37
C GLY A 201 2.34 -3.39 11.74
N LYS A 202 3.35 -3.36 10.88
CA LYS A 202 4.49 -2.43 11.06
C LYS A 202 4.20 -1.12 10.33
N PRO A 203 4.24 0.03 11.04
CA PRO A 203 4.00 1.34 10.42
C PRO A 203 5.01 1.64 9.31
N LEU A 204 4.57 2.36 8.28
CA LEU A 204 5.42 2.86 7.22
C LEU A 204 6.05 4.18 7.66
N PRO A 205 7.38 4.25 7.85
CA PRO A 205 8.01 5.50 8.28
C PRO A 205 7.86 6.59 7.20
N PRO A 206 7.72 7.87 7.59
CA PRO A 206 7.74 8.96 6.62
C PRO A 206 9.09 8.97 5.88
N LEU A 207 9.08 9.33 4.60
CA LEU A 207 10.32 9.59 3.88
C LEU A 207 10.94 10.86 4.47
N THR A 208 12.18 10.77 4.94
CA THR A 208 12.94 11.97 5.26
C THR A 208 13.10 12.81 3.99
N ALA A 209 12.74 14.10 4.07
CA ALA A 209 12.95 15.03 2.96
C ALA A 209 14.40 14.92 2.48
N ARG A 210 14.57 14.76 1.17
CA ARG A 210 15.89 14.77 0.51
C ARG A 210 16.41 16.18 0.41
#